data_462f7e8e1a451eea8967300a894d651e
#
_entry.id   462f7e8e1a451eea8967300a894d651e
#
_cell.length_a   1.000
_cell.length_b   1.000
_cell.length_c   1.000
_cell.angle_alpha   90.00
_cell.angle_beta   90.00
_cell.angle_gamma   90.00
#
_symmetry.space_group_name_H-M   'P 1'
#
loop_
_entity.id
_entity.type
_entity.pdbx_description
1 polymer ?
#
loop_
_entity_poly.entity_id
_entity_poly.type
_entity_poly.pdbx_seq_one_letter_code
_entity_poly.pdbx_strand_id
1 'polypeptide(L)'
;LPTDDVGAILGVAERLHIITACYKVGLEPTSAQDPYALRRAARGMNEILWARNLDLDVNAAVDEACRINEVDGDTRERIGAFLSERLRVQLQDRGYDKDLAVLAISVIGRMPNQALRLMEVLTEVREQEWFVNLVSAAVRVRNILQKAGREARRGERLEADPSLMTVQA
;
A
#
# COMPACT_ATOMS: atom_id res chain seq x y z
N LEU A 1 2.14 -16.60 -16.83
CA LEU A 1 1.37 -15.36 -16.81
C LEU A 1 0.38 -15.34 -17.97
N PRO A 2 -0.82 -14.77 -17.80
CA PRO A 2 -1.81 -14.63 -18.88
C PRO A 2 -1.26 -13.78 -20.04
N THR A 3 -1.63 -14.17 -21.25
CA THR A 3 -1.19 -13.49 -22.50
C THR A 3 -2.15 -12.40 -22.95
N ASP A 4 -3.39 -12.40 -22.43
CA ASP A 4 -4.44 -11.44 -22.74
C ASP A 4 -5.10 -10.88 -21.49
N ASP A 5 -5.92 -9.85 -21.65
CA ASP A 5 -6.57 -9.16 -20.53
C ASP A 5 -7.69 -9.98 -19.88
N VAL A 6 -8.38 -10.80 -20.66
CA VAL A 6 -9.43 -11.68 -20.12
C VAL A 6 -8.83 -12.72 -19.19
N GLY A 7 -7.75 -13.38 -19.61
CA GLY A 7 -7.01 -14.29 -18.78
C GLY A 7 -6.41 -13.62 -17.53
N ALA A 8 -5.98 -12.36 -17.65
CA ALA A 8 -5.49 -11.59 -16.51
C ALA A 8 -6.59 -11.32 -15.49
N ILE A 9 -7.75 -10.84 -15.94
CA ILE A 9 -8.92 -10.56 -15.08
C ILE A 9 -9.37 -11.84 -14.38
N LEU A 10 -9.54 -12.94 -15.12
CA LEU A 10 -9.91 -14.24 -14.55
C LEU A 10 -8.88 -14.73 -13.54
N GLY A 11 -7.58 -14.59 -13.86
CA GLY A 11 -6.50 -15.00 -12.97
C GLY A 11 -6.44 -14.19 -11.67
N VAL A 12 -6.78 -12.91 -11.69
CA VAL A 12 -6.89 -12.07 -10.49
C VAL A 12 -8.13 -12.44 -9.69
N ALA A 13 -9.28 -12.56 -10.36
CA ALA A 13 -10.56 -12.90 -9.72
C ALA A 13 -10.51 -14.27 -9.01
N GLU A 14 -9.94 -15.29 -9.65
CA GLU A 14 -9.74 -16.61 -9.07
C GLU A 14 -8.91 -16.56 -7.79
N ARG A 15 -7.81 -15.80 -7.80
CA ARG A 15 -6.93 -15.68 -6.63
C ARG A 15 -7.59 -14.94 -5.47
N LEU A 16 -8.33 -13.88 -5.76
CA LEU A 16 -9.12 -13.18 -4.74
C LEU A 16 -10.20 -14.08 -4.16
N HIS A 17 -10.91 -14.83 -5.02
CA HIS A 17 -11.92 -15.78 -4.57
C HIS A 17 -11.35 -16.85 -3.65
N ILE A 18 -10.23 -17.49 -3.99
CA ILE A 18 -9.58 -18.52 -3.16
C ILE A 18 -9.16 -17.91 -1.80
N ILE A 19 -8.53 -16.71 -1.82
CA ILE A 19 -8.10 -16.06 -0.59
C ILE A 19 -9.31 -15.77 0.31
N THR A 20 -10.35 -15.13 -0.22
CA THR A 20 -11.54 -14.77 0.59
C THR A 20 -12.29 -16.00 1.08
N ALA A 21 -12.44 -17.05 0.27
CA ALA A 21 -13.09 -18.29 0.65
C ALA A 21 -12.32 -19.03 1.77
N CYS A 22 -10.99 -19.11 1.69
CA CYS A 22 -10.17 -19.72 2.73
C CYS A 22 -10.26 -18.94 4.04
N TYR A 23 -10.15 -17.61 3.99
CA TYR A 23 -10.25 -16.76 5.17
C TYR A 23 -11.62 -16.85 5.84
N LYS A 24 -12.72 -16.92 5.05
CA LYS A 24 -14.09 -17.12 5.58
C LYS A 24 -14.19 -18.34 6.50
N VAL A 25 -13.50 -19.41 6.18
CA VAL A 25 -13.55 -20.66 6.96
C VAL A 25 -12.35 -20.83 7.92
N GLY A 26 -11.59 -19.76 8.17
CA GLY A 26 -10.48 -19.76 9.12
C GLY A 26 -9.21 -20.47 8.63
N LEU A 27 -9.09 -20.75 7.34
CA LEU A 27 -7.90 -21.38 6.74
C LEU A 27 -6.85 -20.34 6.34
N GLU A 28 -6.40 -19.57 7.32
CA GLU A 28 -5.42 -18.52 7.13
C GLU A 28 -3.99 -19.06 7.13
N PRO A 29 -3.06 -18.50 6.31
CA PRO A 29 -1.66 -18.90 6.35
C PRO A 29 -1.01 -18.44 7.66
N THR A 30 -0.33 -19.35 8.33
CA THR A 30 0.47 -19.06 9.53
C THR A 30 1.94 -18.85 9.15
N SER A 31 2.79 -18.42 10.09
CA SER A 31 4.24 -18.28 9.84
C SER A 31 4.88 -19.58 9.31
N ALA A 32 4.41 -20.74 9.77
CA ALA A 32 4.97 -22.05 9.45
C ALA A 32 4.25 -22.77 8.30
N GLN A 33 2.96 -22.49 8.05
CA GLN A 33 2.13 -23.29 7.15
C GLN A 33 1.29 -22.41 6.20
N ASP A 34 1.19 -22.86 4.97
CA ASP A 34 0.33 -22.30 3.92
C ASP A 34 -0.19 -23.43 3.02
N PRO A 35 -1.06 -24.30 3.57
CA PRO A 35 -1.48 -25.52 2.88
C PRO A 35 -2.26 -25.25 1.59
N TYR A 36 -2.90 -24.09 1.49
CA TYR A 36 -3.67 -23.65 0.32
C TYR A 36 -2.90 -22.70 -0.59
N ALA A 37 -1.61 -22.47 -0.33
CA ALA A 37 -0.73 -21.62 -1.12
C ALA A 37 -1.26 -20.19 -1.30
N LEU A 38 -1.90 -19.60 -0.28
CA LEU A 38 -2.49 -18.27 -0.34
C LEU A 38 -1.43 -17.18 -0.55
N ARG A 39 -0.21 -17.37 0.00
CA ARG A 39 0.94 -16.47 -0.29
C ARG A 39 1.31 -16.49 -1.76
N ARG A 40 1.27 -17.68 -2.38
CA ARG A 40 1.53 -17.82 -3.82
C ARG A 40 0.39 -17.20 -4.65
N ALA A 41 -0.85 -17.35 -4.20
CA ALA A 41 -2.00 -16.71 -4.84
C ALA A 41 -1.87 -15.18 -4.81
N ALA A 42 -1.58 -14.57 -3.66
CA ALA A 42 -1.37 -13.14 -3.53
C ALA A 42 -0.18 -12.64 -4.39
N ARG A 43 0.95 -13.39 -4.36
CA ARG A 43 2.10 -13.09 -5.22
C ARG A 43 1.73 -13.12 -6.70
N GLY A 44 1.03 -14.17 -7.13
CA GLY A 44 0.63 -14.33 -8.52
C GLY A 44 -0.37 -13.27 -8.99
N MET A 45 -1.22 -12.78 -8.10
CA MET A 45 -2.11 -11.64 -8.38
C MET A 45 -1.29 -10.38 -8.73
N ASN A 46 -0.34 -10.00 -7.87
CA ASN A 46 0.51 -8.83 -8.11
C ASN A 46 1.34 -8.98 -9.39
N GLU A 47 1.90 -10.18 -9.65
CA GLU A 47 2.66 -10.45 -10.88
C GLU A 47 1.81 -10.28 -12.14
N ILE A 48 0.54 -10.66 -12.11
CA ILE A 48 -0.40 -10.45 -13.22
C ILE A 48 -0.63 -8.94 -13.41
N LEU A 49 -0.93 -8.21 -12.35
CA LEU A 49 -1.18 -6.76 -12.41
C LEU A 49 0.03 -6.01 -12.96
N TRP A 50 1.23 -6.36 -12.52
CA TRP A 50 2.47 -5.75 -13.00
C TRP A 50 2.79 -6.11 -14.45
N ALA A 51 2.70 -7.40 -14.81
CA ALA A 51 3.04 -7.87 -16.17
C ALA A 51 2.09 -7.31 -17.24
N ARG A 52 0.83 -7.07 -16.85
CA ARG A 52 -0.19 -6.52 -17.76
C ARG A 52 -0.37 -5.00 -17.59
N ASN A 53 0.39 -4.37 -16.69
CA ASN A 53 0.29 -2.95 -16.38
C ASN A 53 -1.15 -2.52 -16.03
N LEU A 54 -1.85 -3.34 -15.25
CA LEU A 54 -3.24 -3.11 -14.88
C LEU A 54 -3.35 -2.36 -13.56
N ASP A 55 -4.03 -1.24 -13.57
CA ASP A 55 -4.38 -0.47 -12.38
C ASP A 55 -5.69 -1.01 -11.80
N LEU A 56 -5.59 -1.81 -10.74
CA LEU A 56 -6.72 -2.34 -9.99
C LEU A 56 -6.67 -1.81 -8.56
N ASP A 57 -7.78 -1.24 -8.08
CA ASP A 57 -7.97 -1.01 -6.65
C ASP A 57 -8.27 -2.35 -5.97
N VAL A 58 -7.22 -2.93 -5.37
CA VAL A 58 -7.31 -4.25 -4.71
C VAL A 58 -8.26 -4.20 -3.51
N ASN A 59 -8.37 -3.06 -2.81
CA ASN A 59 -9.30 -2.96 -1.70
C ASN A 59 -10.74 -3.04 -2.19
N ALA A 60 -11.09 -2.32 -3.25
CA ALA A 60 -12.43 -2.40 -3.86
C ALA A 60 -12.73 -3.82 -4.40
N ALA A 61 -11.73 -4.47 -4.99
CA ALA A 61 -11.89 -5.85 -5.46
C ALA A 61 -12.05 -6.86 -4.30
N VAL A 62 -11.34 -6.65 -3.19
CA VAL A 62 -11.51 -7.43 -1.95
C VAL A 62 -12.90 -7.21 -1.35
N ASP A 63 -13.38 -5.96 -1.30
CA ASP A 63 -14.72 -5.64 -0.81
C ASP A 63 -15.79 -6.39 -1.59
N GLU A 64 -15.70 -6.41 -2.91
CA GLU A 64 -16.63 -7.14 -3.76
C GLU A 64 -16.50 -8.67 -3.60
N ALA A 65 -15.29 -9.20 -3.51
CA ALA A 65 -15.06 -10.62 -3.27
C ALA A 65 -15.58 -11.05 -1.88
N CYS A 66 -15.43 -10.20 -0.85
CA CYS A 66 -15.99 -10.43 0.47
C CYS A 66 -17.51 -10.40 0.46
N ARG A 67 -18.11 -9.47 -0.27
CA ARG A 67 -19.56 -9.39 -0.45
C ARG A 67 -20.12 -10.66 -1.10
N ILE A 68 -19.50 -11.14 -2.17
CA ILE A 68 -19.90 -12.36 -2.89
C ILE A 68 -19.77 -13.60 -2.01
N ASN A 69 -18.69 -13.69 -1.24
CA ASN A 69 -18.41 -14.82 -0.36
C ASN A 69 -19.04 -14.66 1.02
N GLU A 70 -19.79 -13.60 1.30
CA GLU A 70 -20.42 -13.31 2.61
C GLU A 70 -19.39 -13.35 3.75
N VAL A 71 -18.28 -12.64 3.59
CA VAL A 71 -17.20 -12.52 4.57
C VAL A 71 -17.50 -11.35 5.50
N ASP A 72 -17.30 -11.54 6.81
CA ASP A 72 -17.46 -10.47 7.82
C ASP A 72 -16.36 -9.40 7.75
N GLY A 73 -16.61 -8.24 8.41
CA GLY A 73 -15.70 -7.10 8.40
C GLY A 73 -14.33 -7.38 9.00
N ASP A 74 -14.28 -8.12 10.12
CA ASP A 74 -13.01 -8.44 10.79
C ASP A 74 -12.14 -9.35 9.90
N THR A 75 -12.76 -10.31 9.24
CA THR A 75 -12.09 -11.19 8.28
C THR A 75 -11.61 -10.41 7.06
N ARG A 76 -12.43 -9.48 6.56
CA ARG A 76 -12.06 -8.57 5.46
C ARG A 76 -10.81 -7.74 5.82
N GLU A 77 -10.72 -7.21 7.04
CA GLU A 77 -9.54 -6.45 7.49
C GLU A 77 -8.28 -7.32 7.52
N ARG A 78 -8.40 -8.58 8.00
CA ARG A 78 -7.27 -9.53 7.99
C ARG A 78 -6.81 -9.86 6.57
N ILE A 79 -7.73 -10.01 5.61
CA ILE A 79 -7.40 -10.19 4.19
C ILE A 79 -6.62 -8.99 3.67
N GLY A 80 -7.08 -7.76 3.96
CA GLY A 80 -6.41 -6.53 3.54
C GLY A 80 -4.99 -6.42 4.09
N ALA A 81 -4.82 -6.71 5.38
CA ALA A 81 -3.51 -6.74 6.03
C ALA A 81 -2.57 -7.81 5.41
N PHE A 82 -3.11 -9.00 5.15
CA PHE A 82 -2.36 -10.07 4.48
C PHE A 82 -1.88 -9.65 3.09
N LEU A 83 -2.75 -9.10 2.25
CA LEU A 83 -2.40 -8.69 0.89
C LEU A 83 -1.36 -7.55 0.90
N SER A 84 -1.51 -6.58 1.79
CA SER A 84 -0.55 -5.48 1.98
C SER A 84 0.83 -6.00 2.38
N GLU A 85 0.87 -6.94 3.32
CA GLU A 85 2.13 -7.58 3.74
C GLU A 85 2.76 -8.40 2.61
N ARG A 86 1.97 -9.10 1.80
CA ARG A 86 2.49 -9.85 0.63
C ARG A 86 3.04 -8.91 -0.44
N LEU A 87 2.39 -7.77 -0.69
CA LEU A 87 2.91 -6.74 -1.59
C LEU A 87 4.25 -6.19 -1.08
N ARG A 88 4.35 -5.88 0.23
CA ARG A 88 5.58 -5.40 0.86
C ARG A 88 6.74 -6.38 0.67
N VAL A 89 6.52 -7.65 1.02
CA VAL A 89 7.55 -8.69 0.87
C VAL A 89 7.98 -8.83 -0.58
N GLN A 90 7.03 -8.78 -1.51
CA GLN A 90 7.31 -8.95 -2.93
C GLN A 90 8.10 -7.77 -3.53
N LEU A 91 7.86 -6.55 -3.07
CA LEU A 91 8.69 -5.39 -3.43
C LEU A 91 10.11 -5.56 -2.88
N GLN A 92 10.28 -6.05 -1.65
CA GLN A 92 11.60 -6.33 -1.08
C GLN A 92 12.33 -7.46 -1.82
N ASP A 93 11.63 -8.53 -2.21
CA ASP A 93 12.21 -9.63 -3.02
C ASP A 93 12.72 -9.13 -4.39
N ARG A 94 12.17 -8.02 -4.89
CA ARG A 94 12.64 -7.32 -6.10
C ARG A 94 13.84 -6.40 -5.87
N GLY A 95 14.34 -6.34 -4.64
CA GLY A 95 15.51 -5.54 -4.26
C GLY A 95 15.21 -4.10 -3.85
N TYR A 96 13.95 -3.72 -3.72
CA TYR A 96 13.59 -2.39 -3.23
C TYR A 96 13.84 -2.24 -1.74
N ASP A 97 14.19 -1.02 -1.33
CA ASP A 97 14.43 -0.66 0.06
C ASP A 97 13.18 -0.88 0.93
N LYS A 98 13.40 -1.41 2.14
CA LYS A 98 12.33 -1.77 3.07
C LYS A 98 11.48 -0.56 3.48
N ASP A 99 12.13 0.56 3.80
CA ASP A 99 11.45 1.74 4.33
C ASP A 99 10.66 2.44 3.21
N LEU A 100 11.23 2.46 2.00
CA LEU A 100 10.51 2.93 0.81
C LEU A 100 9.31 2.04 0.48
N ALA A 101 9.43 0.72 0.62
CA ALA A 101 8.30 -0.19 0.40
C ALA A 101 7.16 0.06 1.40
N VAL A 102 7.49 0.26 2.68
CA VAL A 102 6.48 0.64 3.71
C VAL A 102 5.82 1.96 3.35
N LEU A 103 6.60 2.97 2.93
CA LEU A 103 6.07 4.26 2.52
C LEU A 103 5.13 4.12 1.31
N ALA A 104 5.56 3.46 0.24
CA ALA A 104 4.76 3.29 -0.96
C ALA A 104 3.42 2.58 -0.66
N ILE A 105 3.43 1.55 0.18
CA ILE A 105 2.22 0.83 0.58
C ILE A 105 1.30 1.71 1.44
N SER A 106 1.85 2.52 2.34
CA SER A 106 1.03 3.42 3.16
C SER A 106 0.30 4.50 2.35
N VAL A 107 0.87 4.90 1.22
CA VAL A 107 0.32 5.94 0.34
C VAL A 107 -0.60 5.35 -0.73
N ILE A 108 -0.19 4.26 -1.37
CA ILE A 108 -0.85 3.75 -2.57
C ILE A 108 -0.92 2.21 -2.63
N GLY A 109 -0.75 1.53 -1.50
CA GLY A 109 -0.69 0.05 -1.45
C GLY A 109 -1.95 -0.66 -1.93
N ARG A 110 -3.08 0.04 -2.04
CA ARG A 110 -4.31 -0.49 -2.67
C ARG A 110 -4.18 -0.69 -4.19
N MET A 111 -3.18 -0.05 -4.82
CA MET A 111 -2.92 -0.08 -6.27
C MET A 111 -1.53 -0.68 -6.53
N PRO A 112 -1.36 -2.01 -6.55
CA PRO A 112 -0.04 -2.66 -6.62
C PRO A 112 0.83 -2.20 -7.78
N ASN A 113 0.23 -1.93 -8.94
CA ASN A 113 0.94 -1.46 -10.11
C ASN A 113 1.49 -0.03 -9.91
N GLN A 114 0.69 0.85 -9.32
CA GLN A 114 1.13 2.21 -8.99
C GLN A 114 2.15 2.20 -7.85
N ALA A 115 2.03 1.29 -6.88
CA ALA A 115 3.01 1.12 -5.82
C ALA A 115 4.38 0.72 -6.40
N LEU A 116 4.43 -0.18 -7.38
CA LEU A 116 5.66 -0.54 -8.06
C LEU A 116 6.29 0.65 -8.81
N ARG A 117 5.49 1.40 -9.58
CA ARG A 117 5.98 2.61 -10.27
C ARG A 117 6.50 3.66 -9.29
N LEU A 118 5.81 3.84 -8.16
CA LEU A 118 6.27 4.75 -7.11
C LEU A 118 7.63 4.31 -6.55
N MET A 119 7.85 3.00 -6.35
CA MET A 119 9.13 2.46 -5.91
C MET A 119 10.26 2.74 -6.91
N GLU A 120 9.98 2.59 -8.21
CA GLU A 120 10.93 2.90 -9.28
C GLU A 120 11.35 4.37 -9.21
N VAL A 121 10.39 5.29 -9.17
CA VAL A 121 10.66 6.74 -9.06
C VAL A 121 11.40 7.09 -7.77
N LEU A 122 10.95 6.58 -6.62
CA LEU A 122 11.59 6.87 -5.33
C LEU A 122 13.04 6.37 -5.29
N THR A 123 13.33 5.23 -5.90
CA THR A 123 14.69 4.69 -5.98
C THR A 123 15.62 5.60 -6.79
N GLU A 124 15.11 6.21 -7.86
CA GLU A 124 15.88 7.13 -8.71
C GLU A 124 16.14 8.49 -8.04
N VAL A 125 15.14 9.00 -7.29
CA VAL A 125 15.21 10.38 -6.79
C VAL A 125 15.69 10.50 -5.34
N ARG A 126 15.69 9.42 -4.55
CA ARG A 126 15.94 9.48 -3.10
C ARG A 126 17.28 10.11 -2.71
N GLU A 127 18.30 10.00 -3.56
CA GLU A 127 19.64 10.54 -3.34
C GLU A 127 19.85 11.91 -4.00
N GLN A 128 18.85 12.41 -4.74
CA GLN A 128 18.92 13.71 -5.37
C GLN A 128 18.81 14.84 -4.32
N GLU A 129 19.66 15.82 -4.40
CA GLU A 129 19.74 16.92 -3.43
C GLU A 129 18.39 17.65 -3.26
N TRP A 130 17.71 17.92 -4.38
CA TRP A 130 16.40 18.58 -4.33
C TRP A 130 15.35 17.73 -3.57
N PHE A 131 15.40 16.39 -3.73
CA PHE A 131 14.45 15.50 -3.05
C PHE A 131 14.73 15.42 -1.55
N VAL A 132 16.00 15.32 -1.15
CA VAL A 132 16.43 15.37 0.25
C VAL A 132 15.98 16.68 0.91
N ASN A 133 16.15 17.81 0.21
CA ASN A 133 15.70 19.12 0.68
C ASN A 133 14.18 19.19 0.82
N LEU A 134 13.44 18.68 -0.17
CA LEU A 134 11.97 18.59 -0.14
C LEU A 134 11.47 17.79 1.05
N VAL A 135 12.03 16.59 1.26
CA VAL A 135 11.66 15.71 2.39
C VAL A 135 11.96 16.39 3.72
N SER A 136 13.12 17.06 3.84
CA SER A 136 13.50 17.80 5.04
C SER A 136 12.53 18.94 5.35
N ALA A 137 12.12 19.69 4.33
CA ALA A 137 11.12 20.75 4.46
C ALA A 137 9.75 20.18 4.88
N ALA A 138 9.30 19.08 4.24
CA ALA A 138 8.04 18.43 4.59
C ALA A 138 8.02 17.93 6.03
N VAL A 139 9.13 17.34 6.51
CA VAL A 139 9.27 16.89 7.90
C VAL A 139 9.18 18.09 8.87
N ARG A 140 9.83 19.21 8.55
CA ARG A 140 9.73 20.44 9.37
C ARG A 140 8.30 20.94 9.47
N VAL A 141 7.60 21.05 8.32
CA VAL A 141 6.20 21.48 8.28
C VAL A 141 5.32 20.54 9.10
N ARG A 142 5.46 19.23 8.94
CA ARG A 142 4.72 18.24 9.73
C ARG A 142 4.95 18.41 11.22
N ASN A 143 6.19 18.61 11.66
CA ASN A 143 6.53 18.79 13.06
C ASN A 143 5.92 20.08 13.65
N ILE A 144 5.93 21.17 12.88
CA ILE A 144 5.28 22.44 13.24
C ILE A 144 3.76 22.21 13.40
N LEU A 145 3.11 21.58 12.42
CA LEU A 145 1.67 21.30 12.47
C LEU A 145 1.29 20.37 13.63
N GLN A 146 2.11 19.37 13.93
CA GLN A 146 1.87 18.51 15.09
C GLN A 146 2.00 19.27 16.41
N LYS A 147 2.97 20.17 16.53
CA LYS A 147 3.13 21.04 17.69
C LYS A 147 1.95 21.99 17.82
N ALA A 148 1.61 22.69 16.75
CA ALA A 148 0.46 23.60 16.68
C ALA A 148 -0.87 22.89 17.02
N GLY A 149 -1.10 21.69 16.48
CA GLY A 149 -2.29 20.89 16.82
C GLY A 149 -2.34 20.43 18.27
N ARG A 150 -1.19 20.21 18.95
CA ARG A 150 -1.13 19.94 20.39
C ARG A 150 -1.42 21.19 21.21
N GLU A 151 -0.92 22.35 20.81
CA GLU A 151 -1.15 23.64 21.46
C GLU A 151 -2.60 24.09 21.30
N ALA A 152 -3.18 23.93 20.10
CA ALA A 152 -4.60 24.20 19.85
C ALA A 152 -5.54 23.33 20.70
N ARG A 153 -5.19 22.05 20.92
CA ARG A 153 -5.95 21.16 21.84
C ARG A 153 -5.83 21.57 23.32
N ARG A 154 -4.79 22.35 23.67
CA ARG A 154 -4.61 22.92 25.01
C ARG A 154 -5.33 24.26 25.20
N GLY A 155 -6.04 24.76 24.17
CA GLY A 155 -6.79 26.01 24.24
C GLY A 155 -5.95 27.26 23.97
N GLU A 156 -4.71 27.12 23.53
CA GLU A 156 -3.89 28.26 23.11
C GLU A 156 -4.21 28.60 21.65
N ARG A 157 -4.66 29.84 21.46
CA ARG A 157 -4.93 30.37 20.11
C ARG A 157 -3.58 30.71 19.46
N LEU A 158 -3.20 30.00 18.39
CA LEU A 158 -2.03 30.30 17.60
C LEU A 158 -2.36 31.50 16.69
N GLU A 159 -1.76 32.64 16.96
CA GLU A 159 -1.72 33.74 16.00
C GLU A 159 -0.54 33.50 15.05
N ALA A 160 -0.81 33.50 13.75
CA ALA A 160 0.25 33.42 12.74
C ALA A 160 1.05 34.72 12.79
N ASP A 161 2.35 34.64 13.00
CA ASP A 161 3.24 35.80 12.94
C ASP A 161 3.60 36.09 11.46
N PRO A 162 3.07 37.19 10.88
CA PRO A 162 3.33 37.54 9.48
C PRO A 162 4.81 37.83 9.20
N SER A 163 5.62 38.15 10.22
CA SER A 163 7.05 38.46 10.05
C SER A 163 7.89 37.23 9.68
N LEU A 164 7.36 36.00 9.94
CA LEU A 164 8.01 34.75 9.59
C LEU A 164 7.77 34.30 8.14
N MET A 165 6.94 35.01 7.39
CA MET A 165 6.59 34.72 5.98
C MET A 165 7.41 35.46 4.94
N THR A 166 8.48 36.16 5.32
CA THR A 166 9.39 36.81 4.35
C THR A 166 10.25 35.74 3.66
N VAL A 167 9.85 35.37 2.45
CA VAL A 167 10.72 34.67 1.49
C VAL A 167 11.78 35.70 1.06
N GLN A 168 13.03 35.50 1.43
CA GLN A 168 14.13 36.18 0.79
C GLN A 168 14.23 35.67 -0.65
N ALA A 169 14.04 36.57 -1.60
CA ALA A 169 14.20 36.36 -3.03
C ALA A 169 15.66 36.13 -3.39
#